data_b7876fe3189c4312fcbdc76b857ec535
#
_entry.id   b7876fe3189c4312fcbdc76b857ec535
#
_cell.length_a   1.000
_cell.length_b   1.000
_cell.length_c   1.000
_cell.angle_alpha   90.00
_cell.angle_beta   90.00
_cell.angle_gamma   90.00
#
_symmetry.space_group_name_H-M   'P 1'
#
loop_
_entity.id
_entity.type
_entity.pdbx_description
1 polymer ?
#
loop_
_entity_poly.entity_id
_entity_poly.type
_entity_poly.pdbx_seq_one_letter_code
_entity_poly.pdbx_strand_id
1 'polypeptide(L)' 'MDYELELKNEKLENMIHVYEEHIDALEKENKQLKAQVNFLKEQLSYKTFGKPLDLEEEE' A
#
# COMPACT_ATOMS: atom_id res chain seq x y z
N MET A 1 -31.69 7.36 27.62
CA MET A 1 -31.18 6.85 26.42
C MET A 1 -30.57 7.91 25.62
N ASP A 2 -29.44 7.66 25.09
CA ASP A 2 -28.70 8.68 24.46
C ASP A 2 -28.72 8.49 22.96
N TYR A 3 -29.70 9.06 22.34
CA TYR A 3 -29.87 8.93 20.93
C TYR A 3 -28.71 9.55 20.17
N GLU A 4 -28.21 10.67 20.65
CA GLU A 4 -27.07 11.32 19.99
C GLU A 4 -25.84 10.46 20.07
N LEU A 5 -25.65 9.78 21.19
CA LEU A 5 -24.49 8.92 21.32
C LEU A 5 -24.58 7.76 20.34
N GLU A 6 -25.76 7.22 20.16
CA GLU A 6 -25.94 6.15 19.22
C GLU A 6 -25.64 6.59 17.80
N LEU A 7 -26.08 7.80 17.46
CA LEU A 7 -25.79 8.32 16.13
C LEU A 7 -24.30 8.51 15.93
N LYS A 8 -23.62 9.01 16.94
CA LYS A 8 -22.19 9.21 16.83
C LYS A 8 -21.49 7.88 16.64
N ASN A 9 -21.94 6.87 17.39
CA ASN A 9 -21.32 5.56 17.24
C ASN A 9 -21.52 5.00 15.85
N GLU A 10 -22.70 5.17 15.29
CA GLU A 10 -22.94 4.71 13.95
C GLU A 10 -22.02 5.40 12.96
N LYS A 11 -21.87 6.71 13.10
CA LYS A 11 -21.00 7.44 12.21
C LYS A 11 -19.57 6.95 12.32
N LEU A 12 -19.12 6.74 13.55
CA LEU A 12 -17.76 6.28 13.74
C LEU A 12 -17.56 4.90 13.14
N GLU A 13 -18.54 4.03 13.28
CA GLU A 13 -18.42 2.72 12.70
C GLU A 13 -18.34 2.79 11.17
N ASN A 14 -19.15 3.65 10.59
CA ASN A 14 -19.10 3.83 9.16
C ASN A 14 -17.75 4.36 8.70
N MET A 15 -17.21 5.31 9.46
CA MET A 15 -15.90 5.84 9.11
C MET A 15 -14.82 4.77 9.21
N ILE A 16 -14.91 3.91 10.20
CA ILE A 16 -13.95 2.82 10.31
C ILE A 16 -14.01 1.92 9.09
N HIS A 17 -15.19 1.60 8.65
CA HIS A 17 -15.33 0.77 7.47
C HIS A 17 -14.70 1.42 6.24
N VAL A 18 -14.95 2.71 6.06
CA VAL A 18 -14.38 3.42 4.93
C VAL A 18 -12.87 3.41 5.00
N TYR A 19 -12.32 3.67 6.17
CA TYR A 19 -10.88 3.68 6.32
C TYR A 19 -10.29 2.29 6.09
N GLU A 20 -10.96 1.26 6.55
CA GLU A 20 -10.49 -0.09 6.31
C GLU A 20 -10.43 -0.41 4.84
N GLU A 21 -11.43 0.03 4.10
CA GLU A 21 -11.42 -0.19 2.66
C GLU A 21 -10.28 0.56 2.00
N HIS A 22 -10.00 1.77 2.47
CA HIS A 22 -8.88 2.52 1.94
C HIS A 22 -7.56 1.81 2.21
N ILE A 23 -7.41 1.29 3.41
CA ILE A 23 -6.19 0.59 3.76
C ILE A 23 -6.01 -0.62 2.88
N ASP A 24 -7.08 -1.36 2.66
CA ASP A 24 -6.99 -2.52 1.79
C ASP A 24 -6.55 -2.13 0.39
N ALA A 25 -7.14 -1.07 -0.14
CA ALA A 25 -6.78 -0.62 -1.48
C ALA A 25 -5.34 -0.18 -1.53
N LEU A 26 -4.89 0.54 -0.51
CA LEU A 26 -3.51 1.00 -0.48
C LEU A 26 -2.53 -0.16 -0.37
N GLU A 27 -2.89 -1.17 0.40
CA GLU A 27 -2.03 -2.32 0.52
C GLU A 27 -1.89 -3.06 -0.80
N LYS A 28 -2.99 -3.16 -1.53
CA LYS A 28 -2.94 -3.79 -2.84
C LYS A 28 -2.05 -2.99 -3.78
N GLU A 29 -2.23 -1.69 -3.80
CA GLU A 29 -1.41 -0.85 -4.64
C GLU A 29 0.05 -0.97 -4.27
N ASN A 30 0.34 -1.02 -2.99
CA ASN A 30 1.72 -1.16 -2.55
C ASN A 30 2.33 -2.45 -3.05
N LYS A 31 1.58 -3.52 -2.97
CA LYS A 31 2.08 -4.79 -3.47
C LYS A 31 2.37 -4.72 -4.96
N GLN A 32 1.47 -4.13 -5.71
CA GLN A 32 1.67 -4.02 -7.14
C GLN A 32 2.86 -3.15 -7.47
N LEU A 33 3.00 -2.04 -6.77
CA LEU A 33 4.12 -1.17 -7.03
C LEU A 33 5.45 -1.83 -6.69
N LYS A 34 5.48 -2.56 -5.60
CA LYS A 34 6.70 -3.28 -5.25
C LYS A 34 7.06 -4.31 -6.30
N ALA A 35 6.06 -5.01 -6.80
CA ALA A 35 6.33 -5.98 -7.86
C ALA A 35 6.85 -5.29 -9.11
N GLN A 36 6.29 -4.14 -9.44
CA GLN A 36 6.75 -3.42 -10.61
C GLN A 36 8.18 -2.93 -10.43
N VAL A 37 8.49 -2.43 -9.25
CA VAL A 37 9.84 -1.97 -8.98
C VAL A 37 10.82 -3.12 -9.10
N ASN A 38 10.47 -4.27 -8.55
CA ASN A 38 11.34 -5.42 -8.64
C ASN A 38 11.55 -5.83 -10.09
N PHE A 39 10.48 -5.84 -10.87
CA PHE A 39 10.58 -6.20 -12.26
C PHE A 39 11.50 -5.24 -12.99
N LEU A 40 11.34 -3.95 -12.75
CA LEU A 40 12.18 -2.96 -13.42
C LEU A 40 13.63 -3.10 -12.99
N LYS A 41 13.87 -3.40 -11.74
CA LYS A 41 15.22 -3.61 -11.29
C LYS A 41 15.87 -4.76 -12.02
N GLU A 42 15.14 -5.84 -12.19
CA GLU A 42 15.67 -6.96 -12.91
C GLU A 42 15.96 -6.61 -14.36
N GLN A 43 15.08 -5.86 -14.97
CA GLN A 43 15.30 -5.44 -16.34
C GLN A 43 16.56 -4.59 -16.47
N LEU A 44 16.74 -3.69 -15.53
CA LEU A 44 17.93 -2.86 -15.56
C LEU A 44 19.18 -3.67 -15.33
N SER A 45 19.11 -4.64 -14.45
CA SER A 45 20.27 -5.47 -14.21
C SER A 45 20.70 -6.20 -15.47
N TYR A 46 19.73 -6.73 -16.18
CA TYR A 46 20.07 -7.40 -17.41
C TYR A 46 20.74 -6.46 -18.40
N LYS A 47 20.22 -5.25 -18.48
CA LYS A 47 20.77 -4.31 -19.44
C LYS A 47 22.13 -3.81 -19.04
N THR A 48 22.49 -3.91 -17.78
CA THR A 48 23.79 -3.44 -17.36
C THR A 48 24.71 -4.62 -17.14
N PHE A 49 24.82 -5.46 -18.13
CA PHE A 49 25.79 -6.54 -18.14
C PHE A 49 25.52 -7.58 -17.06
N GLY A 50 24.28 -7.69 -16.64
CA GLY A 50 23.95 -8.72 -15.68
C GLY A 50 24.34 -8.41 -14.28
N LYS A 51 24.81 -7.24 -14.00
CA LYS A 51 25.14 -6.89 -12.65
C LYS A 51 23.95 -6.27 -11.96
N PRO A 52 23.70 -6.65 -10.73
CA PRO A 52 22.59 -5.99 -10.03
C PRO A 52 22.94 -4.54 -9.75
N LEU A 53 21.93 -3.73 -9.79
CA LEU A 53 22.13 -2.35 -9.45
C LEU A 53 22.27 -2.21 -7.97
N ASP A 54 23.03 -1.19 -7.58
CA ASP A 54 23.23 -0.98 -6.18
C ASP A 54 22.19 -0.11 -5.56
N LEU A 55 21.03 -0.09 -6.12
CA LEU A 55 20.02 0.78 -5.60
C LEU A 55 19.59 0.41 -4.22
N GLU A 56 19.63 -0.85 -3.91
CA GLU A 56 19.19 -1.21 -2.64
C GLU A 56 20.19 -1.08 -1.60
N GLU A 57 21.36 -0.72 -1.95
CA GLU A 57 22.30 -0.61 -0.97
C GLU A 57 22.13 0.53 -0.09
N GLU A 58 21.28 1.39 -0.46
CA GLU A 58 21.04 2.44 0.32
C GLU A 58 20.32 2.11 1.50
N GLU A 59 19.79 1.04 1.69
CA GLU A 59 19.14 0.80 2.78
C GLU A 59 19.77 0.29 3.82
#